data_5c329e4f81aa3c4676d6246c7c464901
#
_entry.id   5c329e4f81aa3c4676d6246c7c464901
#
_cell.length_a   1.000
_cell.length_b   1.000
_cell.length_c   1.000
_cell.angle_alpha   90.00
_cell.angle_beta   90.00
_cell.angle_gamma   90.00
#
_symmetry.space_group_name_H-M   'P 1'
#
loop_
_entity.id
_entity.type
_entity.pdbx_description
1 polymer ?
#
loop_
_entity_poly.entity_id
_entity_poly.type
_entity_poly.pdbx_seq_one_letter_code
_entity_poly.pdbx_strand_id
1 'polypeptide(L)'
;MEFDISYTNQEITPWGGMVFLRQMLDKIGFKSQVENCVDLPQPGSNRGYSPVSIIESFLVSIWCGANRFMHTEVTRHDEALKKIFGWKQSPAQDVYKRYFAKFTQVTNQRVSDHFYSWIFNSVQFDNYTLDCDSSVLTRYGEQQGAKRGYNPHKPGRASHNPIIAFVSDVKLVANLWLRSGNTGSAEGFIPFLEDTFTKLQGKNISLLRLDSGFFGKDVFDYLEEKEKPINYIVAARFYEPIQRIIAGNQVWTTLDEGIEISELQYKGQLWNKPRRMIVVRQKIEKRPKAAGKMLKLFEDEDYYRQYRYSAYITNLTLSAADVWRLYRGRGDAENRIKELKYDFGFDSFNMQSFFGTEAALIFAMLAYNLMALFRQFLLNSKVQHTLSTLRYKTFAIGAYFHKTNNKYTLKLSLNMKRREWFEGLWNHSNQVNLPFKFSNA
;
A
#
# COMPACT_ATOMS: atom_id res chain seq x y z
N MET A 1 26.69 7.19 37.44
CA MET A 1 25.97 5.94 37.79
C MET A 1 26.83 4.80 37.25
N GLU A 2 27.37 3.96 38.11
CA GLU A 2 28.14 2.79 37.74
C GLU A 2 27.16 1.62 37.67
N PHE A 3 27.32 0.75 36.68
CA PHE A 3 26.54 -0.48 36.56
C PHE A 3 27.42 -1.61 35.98
N ASP A 4 27.16 -2.82 36.44
CA ASP A 4 27.81 -4.01 35.92
C ASP A 4 26.97 -4.66 34.84
N ILE A 5 27.65 -5.34 33.90
CA ILE A 5 26.98 -6.08 32.82
C ILE A 5 26.97 -7.59 33.21
N SER A 6 25.78 -8.18 33.20
CA SER A 6 25.60 -9.62 33.41
C SER A 6 24.61 -10.18 32.40
N TYR A 7 24.51 -11.51 32.28
CA TYR A 7 23.63 -12.20 31.36
C TYR A 7 22.45 -12.83 32.10
N THR A 8 21.31 -12.88 31.44
CA THR A 8 20.12 -13.59 31.92
C THR A 8 19.74 -14.69 30.96
N ASN A 9 19.28 -15.83 31.49
CA ASN A 9 18.67 -16.91 30.69
C ASN A 9 17.16 -16.75 30.56
N GLN A 10 16.60 -15.64 31.04
CA GLN A 10 15.18 -15.35 30.87
C GLN A 10 14.87 -14.99 29.45
N GLU A 11 13.88 -15.66 28.86
CA GLU A 11 13.43 -15.38 27.50
C GLU A 11 12.61 -14.07 27.45
N ILE A 12 13.26 -12.98 27.14
CA ILE A 12 12.67 -11.65 27.08
C ILE A 12 12.46 -11.26 25.61
N THR A 13 11.31 -10.66 25.31
CA THR A 13 11.02 -10.05 24.02
C THR A 13 10.77 -8.55 24.17
N PRO A 14 11.21 -7.71 23.23
CA PRO A 14 10.75 -6.33 23.12
C PRO A 14 9.34 -6.21 22.49
N TRP A 15 8.74 -7.31 22.07
CA TRP A 15 7.54 -7.34 21.23
C TRP A 15 6.30 -7.87 21.96
N GLY A 16 6.15 -7.63 23.25
CA GLY A 16 5.01 -8.11 24.04
C GLY A 16 3.63 -7.69 23.51
N GLY A 17 3.56 -6.52 22.87
CA GLY A 17 2.32 -6.05 22.25
C GLY A 17 1.89 -6.81 21.00
N MET A 18 2.73 -7.70 20.45
CA MET A 18 2.37 -8.56 19.31
C MET A 18 1.25 -9.56 19.64
N VAL A 19 0.90 -9.73 20.91
CA VAL A 19 -0.29 -10.51 21.32
C VAL A 19 -1.57 -10.02 20.69
N PHE A 20 -1.69 -8.72 20.40
CA PHE A 20 -2.85 -8.16 19.70
C PHE A 20 -2.93 -8.65 18.25
N LEU A 21 -1.79 -8.71 17.56
CA LEU A 21 -1.75 -9.23 16.19
C LEU A 21 -1.96 -10.74 16.16
N ARG A 22 -1.42 -11.48 17.13
CA ARG A 22 -1.72 -12.91 17.29
C ARG A 22 -3.23 -13.12 17.45
N GLN A 23 -3.87 -12.38 18.37
CA GLN A 23 -5.31 -12.47 18.60
C GLN A 23 -6.11 -12.14 17.33
N MET A 24 -5.71 -11.10 16.57
CA MET A 24 -6.34 -10.77 15.31
C MET A 24 -6.21 -11.92 14.29
N LEU A 25 -5.02 -12.46 14.11
CA LEU A 25 -4.78 -13.58 13.18
C LEU A 25 -5.62 -14.82 13.51
N ASP A 26 -5.77 -15.12 14.80
CA ASP A 26 -6.63 -16.22 15.25
C ASP A 26 -8.11 -15.95 14.91
N LYS A 27 -8.60 -14.74 15.18
CA LYS A 27 -9.99 -14.34 14.91
C LYS A 27 -10.37 -14.39 13.44
N ILE A 28 -9.47 -13.92 12.57
CA ILE A 28 -9.72 -13.92 11.12
C ILE A 28 -9.44 -15.27 10.47
N GLY A 29 -9.03 -16.26 11.24
CA GLY A 29 -8.74 -17.60 10.73
C GLY A 29 -7.54 -17.65 9.78
N PHE A 30 -6.53 -16.79 9.99
CA PHE A 30 -5.39 -16.65 9.09
C PHE A 30 -4.70 -17.98 8.77
N LYS A 31 -4.46 -18.80 9.79
CA LYS A 31 -3.84 -20.11 9.63
C LYS A 31 -4.62 -20.98 8.65
N SER A 32 -5.93 -21.09 8.83
CA SER A 32 -6.81 -21.86 7.93
C SER A 32 -6.79 -21.31 6.50
N GLN A 33 -6.70 -19.99 6.33
CA GLN A 33 -6.59 -19.40 4.99
C GLN A 33 -5.28 -19.78 4.30
N VAL A 34 -4.17 -19.83 5.03
CA VAL A 34 -2.89 -20.30 4.47
C VAL A 34 -2.95 -21.79 4.14
N GLU A 35 -3.54 -22.62 5.02
CA GLU A 35 -3.68 -24.06 4.80
C GLU A 35 -4.59 -24.39 3.61
N ASN A 36 -5.63 -23.61 3.39
CA ASN A 36 -6.58 -23.78 2.27
C ASN A 36 -6.05 -23.24 0.93
N CYS A 37 -4.95 -22.51 0.91
CA CYS A 37 -4.33 -22.01 -0.32
C CYS A 37 -3.48 -23.11 -0.97
N VAL A 38 -4.10 -23.91 -1.82
CA VAL A 38 -3.49 -25.11 -2.46
C VAL A 38 -2.32 -24.78 -3.40
N ASP A 39 -2.28 -23.56 -3.91
CA ASP A 39 -1.22 -23.08 -4.82
C ASP A 39 0.07 -22.67 -4.12
N LEU A 40 0.11 -22.66 -2.78
CA LEU A 40 1.33 -22.37 -2.04
C LEU A 40 2.37 -23.49 -2.20
N PRO A 41 3.64 -23.15 -2.52
CA PRO A 41 4.71 -24.12 -2.60
C PRO A 41 4.84 -24.94 -1.32
N GLN A 42 4.84 -26.25 -1.44
CA GLN A 42 4.97 -27.16 -0.31
C GLN A 42 6.45 -27.50 0.00
N PRO A 43 6.77 -27.88 1.24
CA PRO A 43 8.09 -28.35 1.60
C PRO A 43 8.45 -29.64 0.86
N GLY A 44 9.70 -29.78 0.46
CA GLY A 44 10.18 -31.00 -0.23
C GLY A 44 10.37 -32.22 0.69
N SER A 45 10.16 -32.08 2.01
CA SER A 45 10.26 -33.15 2.99
C SER A 45 9.47 -32.83 4.26
N ASN A 46 9.18 -33.86 5.07
CA ASN A 46 8.49 -33.70 6.35
C ASN A 46 9.30 -32.89 7.42
N ARG A 47 10.58 -32.62 7.15
CA ARG A 47 11.43 -31.77 8.01
C ARG A 47 11.41 -30.30 7.57
N GLY A 48 10.75 -29.98 6.45
CA GLY A 48 10.64 -28.62 5.94
C GLY A 48 9.65 -27.77 6.74
N TYR A 49 9.83 -26.47 6.70
CA TYR A 49 8.86 -25.52 7.27
C TYR A 49 7.57 -25.55 6.47
N SER A 50 6.43 -25.58 7.14
CA SER A 50 5.11 -25.46 6.50
C SER A 50 4.92 -24.04 5.91
N PRO A 51 4.08 -23.88 4.87
CA PRO A 51 3.73 -22.56 4.35
C PRO A 51 3.23 -21.61 5.45
N VAL A 52 2.43 -22.09 6.40
CA VAL A 52 1.95 -21.32 7.55
C VAL A 52 3.11 -20.74 8.34
N SER A 53 4.09 -21.60 8.73
CA SER A 53 5.25 -21.15 9.51
C SER A 53 6.07 -20.09 8.76
N ILE A 54 6.26 -20.26 7.46
CA ILE A 54 7.04 -19.33 6.63
C ILE A 54 6.30 -18.00 6.48
N ILE A 55 5.04 -18.03 6.10
CA ILE A 55 4.27 -16.82 5.81
C ILE A 55 3.99 -16.05 7.09
N GLU A 56 3.47 -16.69 8.14
CA GLU A 56 3.18 -16.03 9.41
C GLU A 56 4.43 -15.38 10.02
N SER A 57 5.56 -16.11 10.08
CA SER A 57 6.80 -15.55 10.62
C SER A 57 7.38 -14.43 9.76
N PHE A 58 7.19 -14.46 8.44
CA PHE A 58 7.58 -13.37 7.55
C PHE A 58 6.76 -12.10 7.82
N LEU A 59 5.43 -12.22 7.92
CA LEU A 59 4.55 -11.09 8.27
C LEU A 59 4.90 -10.50 9.64
N VAL A 60 5.08 -11.35 10.64
CA VAL A 60 5.46 -10.93 12.00
C VAL A 60 6.80 -10.22 12.00
N SER A 61 7.78 -10.73 11.26
CA SER A 61 9.09 -10.07 11.13
C SER A 61 8.96 -8.66 10.53
N ILE A 62 8.11 -8.48 9.49
CA ILE A 62 7.83 -7.16 8.93
C ILE A 62 7.21 -6.24 9.98
N TRP A 63 6.22 -6.70 10.72
CA TRP A 63 5.59 -5.90 11.76
C TRP A 63 6.56 -5.52 12.90
N CYS A 64 7.51 -6.40 13.21
CA CYS A 64 8.61 -6.11 14.15
C CYS A 64 9.71 -5.21 13.57
N GLY A 65 9.65 -4.84 12.28
CA GLY A 65 10.57 -3.88 11.68
C GLY A 65 11.52 -4.43 10.62
N ALA A 66 11.38 -5.70 10.24
CA ALA A 66 12.15 -6.25 9.13
C ALA A 66 11.70 -5.60 7.81
N ASN A 67 12.63 -5.00 7.07
CA ASN A 67 12.43 -4.51 5.72
C ASN A 67 13.38 -5.17 4.70
N ARG A 68 14.17 -6.14 5.14
CA ARG A 68 15.06 -7.00 4.33
C ARG A 68 15.06 -8.41 4.90
N PHE A 69 15.35 -9.41 4.07
CA PHE A 69 15.41 -10.81 4.53
C PHE A 69 16.38 -11.00 5.70
N MET A 70 17.55 -10.34 5.71
CA MET A 70 18.50 -10.46 6.81
C MET A 70 17.95 -9.96 8.15
N HIS A 71 17.00 -9.02 8.15
CA HIS A 71 16.41 -8.51 9.39
C HIS A 71 15.47 -9.52 10.06
N THR A 72 15.02 -10.56 9.36
CA THR A 72 14.20 -11.63 9.95
C THR A 72 14.97 -12.46 10.98
N GLU A 73 16.30 -12.42 10.97
CA GLU A 73 17.13 -13.11 11.97
C GLU A 73 16.91 -12.56 13.39
N VAL A 74 16.53 -11.29 13.54
CA VAL A 74 16.24 -10.68 14.85
C VAL A 74 15.03 -11.37 15.50
N THR A 75 13.96 -11.58 14.78
CA THR A 75 12.74 -12.26 15.28
C THR A 75 12.92 -13.77 15.36
N ARG A 76 13.83 -14.35 14.57
CA ARG A 76 14.14 -15.78 14.57
C ARG A 76 14.67 -16.27 15.91
N HIS A 77 15.46 -15.46 16.59
CA HIS A 77 16.10 -15.80 17.87
C HIS A 77 15.30 -15.34 19.11
N ASP A 78 14.10 -14.79 18.92
CA ASP A 78 13.23 -14.34 20.00
C ASP A 78 12.31 -15.49 20.47
N GLU A 79 12.72 -16.19 21.55
CA GLU A 79 11.99 -17.35 22.07
C GLU A 79 10.63 -16.96 22.66
N ALA A 80 10.51 -15.79 23.28
CA ALA A 80 9.23 -15.34 23.81
C ALA A 80 8.25 -14.97 22.68
N LEU A 81 8.73 -14.36 21.59
CA LEU A 81 7.92 -14.10 20.41
C LEU A 81 7.45 -15.41 19.76
N LYS A 82 8.31 -16.43 19.66
CA LYS A 82 7.92 -17.76 19.17
C LYS A 82 6.78 -18.35 20.00
N LYS A 83 6.84 -18.21 21.34
CA LYS A 83 5.77 -18.68 22.23
C LYS A 83 4.46 -17.91 22.04
N ILE A 84 4.51 -16.58 21.80
CA ILE A 84 3.33 -15.77 21.49
C ILE A 84 2.60 -16.34 20.25
N PHE A 85 3.33 -16.69 19.20
CA PHE A 85 2.75 -17.21 17.97
C PHE A 85 2.63 -18.73 17.90
N GLY A 86 3.11 -19.44 18.91
CA GLY A 86 3.06 -20.90 18.98
C GLY A 86 4.01 -21.61 18.01
N TRP A 87 5.09 -20.97 17.59
CA TRP A 87 6.06 -21.56 16.67
C TRP A 87 7.04 -22.45 17.41
N LYS A 88 7.26 -23.64 16.87
CA LYS A 88 8.35 -24.54 17.34
C LYS A 88 9.71 -24.03 16.90
N GLN A 89 9.77 -23.48 15.67
CA GLN A 89 10.98 -22.94 15.05
C GLN A 89 10.60 -21.79 14.12
N SER A 90 11.51 -20.84 13.93
CA SER A 90 11.36 -19.75 12.97
C SER A 90 12.38 -19.89 11.84
N PRO A 91 11.97 -19.69 10.56
CA PRO A 91 12.85 -19.86 9.42
C PRO A 91 14.02 -18.87 9.43
N ALA A 92 15.18 -19.32 8.92
CA ALA A 92 16.31 -18.43 8.59
C ALA A 92 16.03 -17.64 7.32
N GLN A 93 16.75 -16.53 7.11
CA GLN A 93 16.57 -15.68 5.94
C GLN A 93 16.62 -16.42 4.59
N ASP A 94 17.48 -17.44 4.48
CA ASP A 94 17.62 -18.22 3.25
C ASP A 94 16.44 -19.17 3.00
N VAL A 95 15.70 -19.56 4.04
CA VAL A 95 14.47 -20.33 3.88
C VAL A 95 13.41 -19.50 3.19
N TYR A 96 13.24 -18.23 3.58
CA TYR A 96 12.32 -17.31 2.90
C TYR A 96 12.70 -17.13 1.44
N LYS A 97 13.98 -16.88 1.14
CA LYS A 97 14.46 -16.72 -0.24
C LYS A 97 14.21 -17.96 -1.08
N ARG A 98 14.55 -19.16 -0.56
CA ARG A 98 14.27 -20.43 -1.25
C ARG A 98 12.79 -20.70 -1.44
N TYR A 99 11.96 -20.30 -0.47
CA TYR A 99 10.51 -20.44 -0.56
C TYR A 99 9.93 -19.58 -1.67
N PHE A 100 10.21 -18.28 -1.65
CA PHE A 100 9.73 -17.35 -2.67
C PHE A 100 10.30 -17.62 -4.06
N ALA A 101 11.50 -18.16 -4.16
CA ALA A 101 12.09 -18.56 -5.45
C ALA A 101 11.31 -19.69 -6.18
N LYS A 102 10.43 -20.42 -5.48
CA LYS A 102 9.56 -21.44 -6.08
C LYS A 102 8.33 -20.87 -6.78
N PHE A 103 8.04 -19.57 -6.59
CA PHE A 103 6.86 -18.96 -7.18
C PHE A 103 7.09 -18.68 -8.68
N THR A 104 6.04 -18.90 -9.45
CA THR A 104 5.92 -18.59 -10.87
C THR A 104 4.87 -17.50 -11.05
N GLN A 105 4.71 -16.98 -12.27
CA GLN A 105 3.64 -16.03 -12.58
C GLN A 105 2.26 -16.59 -12.19
N VAL A 106 1.97 -17.83 -12.59
CA VAL A 106 0.69 -18.49 -12.29
C VAL A 106 0.48 -18.64 -10.80
N THR A 107 1.51 -19.08 -10.08
CA THR A 107 1.44 -19.20 -8.61
C THR A 107 1.20 -17.87 -7.94
N ASN A 108 1.91 -16.81 -8.35
CA ASN A 108 1.69 -15.45 -7.83
C ASN A 108 0.25 -14.98 -8.04
N GLN A 109 -0.29 -15.19 -9.25
CA GLN A 109 -1.67 -14.80 -9.55
C GLN A 109 -2.66 -15.53 -8.64
N ARG A 110 -2.62 -16.86 -8.58
CA ARG A 110 -3.57 -17.66 -7.79
C ARG A 110 -3.47 -17.40 -6.30
N VAL A 111 -2.25 -17.28 -5.78
CA VAL A 111 -2.00 -16.96 -4.36
C VAL A 111 -2.51 -15.55 -4.03
N SER A 112 -2.27 -14.58 -4.91
CA SER A 112 -2.78 -13.22 -4.70
C SER A 112 -4.31 -13.19 -4.76
N ASP A 113 -4.92 -13.88 -5.72
CA ASP A 113 -6.39 -13.99 -5.82
C ASP A 113 -7.00 -14.58 -4.56
N HIS A 114 -6.41 -15.66 -4.03
CA HIS A 114 -6.89 -16.30 -2.80
C HIS A 114 -6.86 -15.34 -1.59
N PHE A 115 -5.70 -14.72 -1.31
CA PHE A 115 -5.56 -13.88 -0.11
C PHE A 115 -6.28 -12.54 -0.22
N TYR A 116 -6.25 -11.89 -1.37
CA TYR A 116 -6.93 -10.61 -1.55
C TYR A 116 -8.44 -10.77 -1.53
N SER A 117 -8.98 -11.78 -2.22
CA SER A 117 -10.43 -12.08 -2.18
C SER A 117 -10.88 -12.41 -0.75
N TRP A 118 -10.10 -13.20 -0.01
CA TRP A 118 -10.39 -13.47 1.40
C TRP A 118 -10.48 -12.18 2.22
N ILE A 119 -9.48 -11.27 2.10
CA ILE A 119 -9.49 -9.99 2.82
C ILE A 119 -10.73 -9.19 2.43
N PHE A 120 -11.02 -9.04 1.14
CA PHE A 120 -12.15 -8.22 0.70
C PHE A 120 -13.50 -8.81 1.06
N ASN A 121 -13.62 -10.15 1.13
CA ASN A 121 -14.82 -10.81 1.63
C ASN A 121 -14.99 -10.65 3.15
N SER A 122 -13.89 -10.42 3.89
CA SER A 122 -13.92 -10.19 5.33
C SER A 122 -14.28 -8.75 5.73
N VAL A 123 -14.42 -7.83 4.76
CA VAL A 123 -14.70 -6.41 5.00
C VAL A 123 -15.94 -5.97 4.22
N GLN A 124 -16.90 -5.37 4.93
CA GLN A 124 -18.09 -4.80 4.29
C GLN A 124 -17.80 -3.36 3.83
N PHE A 125 -17.76 -3.15 2.54
CA PHE A 125 -17.74 -1.85 1.88
C PHE A 125 -18.31 -1.98 0.47
N ASP A 126 -18.77 -0.88 -0.10
CA ASP A 126 -19.25 -0.78 -1.47
C ASP A 126 -19.08 0.66 -1.97
N ASN A 127 -19.32 0.91 -3.26
CA ASN A 127 -19.20 2.24 -3.86
C ASN A 127 -17.85 2.90 -3.58
N TYR A 128 -16.78 2.13 -3.77
CA TYR A 128 -15.43 2.52 -3.39
C TYR A 128 -14.73 3.41 -4.41
N THR A 129 -13.77 4.17 -3.92
CA THR A 129 -12.80 4.90 -4.72
C THR A 129 -11.54 4.06 -4.91
N LEU A 130 -11.11 3.87 -6.16
CA LEU A 130 -9.89 3.17 -6.51
C LEU A 130 -8.80 4.17 -6.94
N ASP A 131 -7.66 4.16 -6.27
CA ASP A 131 -6.47 4.90 -6.64
C ASP A 131 -5.44 3.96 -7.24
N CYS A 132 -5.01 4.22 -8.48
CA CYS A 132 -3.90 3.48 -9.06
C CYS A 132 -2.67 4.37 -9.21
N ASP A 133 -1.51 3.79 -8.93
CA ASP A 133 -0.23 4.47 -9.04
C ASP A 133 0.88 3.50 -9.44
N SER A 134 1.96 4.02 -10.00
CA SER A 134 3.17 3.27 -10.26
C SER A 134 4.31 3.79 -9.39
N SER A 135 5.24 2.91 -9.02
CA SER A 135 6.32 3.31 -8.13
C SER A 135 7.66 2.72 -8.57
N VAL A 136 8.66 3.58 -8.65
CA VAL A 136 10.00 3.14 -9.03
C VAL A 136 10.71 2.49 -7.84
N LEU A 137 11.16 1.25 -8.03
CA LEU A 137 11.99 0.51 -7.09
C LEU A 137 13.40 0.37 -7.67
N THR A 138 14.31 1.24 -7.28
CA THR A 138 15.70 1.22 -7.77
C THR A 138 16.41 -0.08 -7.38
N ARG A 139 17.14 -0.67 -8.31
CA ARG A 139 17.91 -1.90 -8.12
C ARG A 139 19.41 -1.62 -8.29
N TYR A 140 20.22 -2.26 -7.46
CA TYR A 140 21.67 -2.09 -7.44
C TYR A 140 22.43 -3.32 -7.93
N GLY A 141 21.73 -4.44 -8.13
CA GLY A 141 22.26 -5.68 -8.67
C GLY A 141 21.58 -6.07 -9.98
N GLU A 142 21.89 -7.26 -10.47
CA GLU A 142 21.36 -7.83 -11.72
C GLU A 142 20.09 -8.66 -11.48
N GLN A 143 19.08 -8.05 -10.87
CA GLN A 143 17.81 -8.71 -10.66
C GLN A 143 17.06 -8.87 -11.99
N GLN A 144 16.44 -10.01 -12.18
CA GLN A 144 15.64 -10.31 -13.36
C GLN A 144 14.50 -9.28 -13.52
N GLY A 145 14.35 -8.71 -14.72
CA GLY A 145 13.37 -7.66 -15.01
C GLY A 145 13.79 -6.25 -14.56
N ALA A 146 14.89 -6.09 -13.85
CA ALA A 146 15.43 -4.76 -13.56
C ALA A 146 16.03 -4.16 -14.82
N LYS A 147 15.43 -3.10 -15.34
CA LYS A 147 15.87 -2.40 -16.56
C LYS A 147 15.97 -0.90 -16.32
N ARG A 148 16.78 -0.25 -17.17
CA ARG A 148 16.84 1.22 -17.18
C ARG A 148 15.56 1.79 -17.80
N GLY A 149 14.94 2.73 -17.11
CA GLY A 149 13.72 3.41 -17.52
C GLY A 149 13.61 4.74 -16.79
N TYR A 150 12.39 5.27 -16.70
CA TYR A 150 12.12 6.48 -15.92
C TYR A 150 12.40 6.24 -14.44
N ASN A 151 13.43 6.90 -13.93
CA ASN A 151 13.80 6.87 -12.51
C ASN A 151 14.19 8.29 -12.05
N PRO A 152 13.24 9.06 -11.50
CA PRO A 152 13.49 10.45 -11.12
C PRO A 152 14.45 10.61 -9.94
N HIS A 153 14.57 9.56 -9.09
CA HIS A 153 15.43 9.61 -7.90
C HIS A 153 16.87 9.20 -8.19
N LYS A 154 17.07 8.30 -9.14
CA LYS A 154 18.38 7.75 -9.53
C LYS A 154 18.44 7.58 -11.05
N PRO A 155 18.58 8.69 -11.83
CA PRO A 155 18.62 8.63 -13.28
C PRO A 155 19.68 7.65 -13.78
N GLY A 156 19.33 6.85 -14.80
CA GLY A 156 20.21 5.85 -15.40
C GLY A 156 20.39 4.55 -14.63
N ARG A 157 19.85 4.42 -13.41
CA ARG A 157 19.87 3.16 -12.67
C ARG A 157 18.74 2.22 -13.11
N ALA A 158 19.04 0.92 -13.12
CA ALA A 158 18.04 -0.11 -13.31
C ALA A 158 17.02 -0.11 -12.18
N SER A 159 15.78 -0.44 -12.50
CA SER A 159 14.68 -0.45 -11.54
C SER A 159 13.64 -1.49 -11.91
N HIS A 160 12.72 -1.78 -11.00
CA HIS A 160 11.39 -2.27 -11.30
C HIS A 160 10.39 -1.11 -11.19
N ASN A 161 9.27 -1.22 -11.90
CA ASN A 161 8.20 -0.21 -11.89
C ASN A 161 6.84 -0.87 -11.62
N PRO A 162 6.60 -1.39 -10.38
CA PRO A 162 5.32 -1.99 -10.03
C PRO A 162 4.18 -1.00 -10.18
N ILE A 163 3.00 -1.55 -10.49
CA ILE A 163 1.72 -0.86 -10.44
C ILE A 163 0.92 -1.37 -9.25
N ILE A 164 0.26 -0.47 -8.53
CA ILE A 164 -0.49 -0.76 -7.31
C ILE A 164 -1.85 -0.10 -7.40
N ALA A 165 -2.89 -0.81 -6.95
CA ALA A 165 -4.23 -0.29 -6.75
C ALA A 165 -4.59 -0.25 -5.27
N PHE A 166 -5.18 0.86 -4.82
CA PHE A 166 -5.65 1.06 -3.45
C PHE A 166 -7.15 1.30 -3.44
N VAL A 167 -7.88 0.59 -2.59
CA VAL A 167 -9.22 1.00 -2.19
C VAL A 167 -9.07 2.10 -1.14
N SER A 168 -9.35 3.33 -1.55
CA SER A 168 -9.06 4.53 -0.73
C SER A 168 -9.86 4.55 0.56
N ASP A 169 -11.15 4.22 0.48
CA ASP A 169 -12.10 4.30 1.59
C ASP A 169 -11.74 3.36 2.74
N VAL A 170 -11.33 2.14 2.40
CA VAL A 170 -10.94 1.10 3.37
C VAL A 170 -9.42 1.00 3.58
N LYS A 171 -8.65 1.82 2.87
CA LYS A 171 -7.20 1.93 3.01
C LYS A 171 -6.44 0.61 2.78
N LEU A 172 -6.95 -0.23 1.88
CA LEU A 172 -6.37 -1.52 1.53
C LEU A 172 -5.71 -1.49 0.15
N VAL A 173 -4.62 -2.23 -0.01
CA VAL A 173 -4.07 -2.56 -1.33
C VAL A 173 -5.01 -3.56 -1.98
N ALA A 174 -5.54 -3.22 -3.16
CA ALA A 174 -6.43 -4.08 -3.93
C ALA A 174 -5.68 -5.03 -4.85
N ASN A 175 -4.58 -4.57 -5.41
CA ASN A 175 -3.76 -5.35 -6.33
C ASN A 175 -2.35 -4.81 -6.45
N LEU A 176 -1.43 -5.67 -6.86
CA LEU A 176 -0.04 -5.35 -7.14
C LEU A 176 0.45 -6.22 -8.30
N TRP A 177 1.05 -5.60 -9.33
CA TRP A 177 1.86 -6.30 -10.33
C TRP A 177 3.28 -5.74 -10.32
N LEU A 178 4.27 -6.61 -10.23
CA LEU A 178 5.65 -6.23 -10.47
C LEU A 178 5.87 -6.08 -11.97
N ARG A 179 6.54 -5.00 -12.41
CA ARG A 179 6.82 -4.73 -13.81
C ARG A 179 8.29 -4.38 -14.01
N SER A 180 8.77 -4.56 -15.22
CA SER A 180 10.13 -4.16 -15.61
C SER A 180 10.31 -2.64 -15.49
N GLY A 181 11.53 -2.18 -15.20
CA GLY A 181 11.82 -0.77 -14.96
C GLY A 181 11.66 0.14 -16.17
N ASN A 182 11.60 -0.42 -17.38
CA ASN A 182 11.33 0.32 -18.61
C ASN A 182 9.87 0.35 -19.02
N THR A 183 8.97 -0.23 -18.20
CA THR A 183 7.52 -0.23 -18.46
C THR A 183 6.92 1.14 -18.12
N GLY A 184 6.18 1.74 -19.05
CA GLY A 184 5.42 2.97 -18.82
C GLY A 184 4.24 2.78 -17.86
N SER A 185 3.76 3.86 -17.22
CA SER A 185 2.65 3.75 -16.25
C SER A 185 1.37 3.18 -16.87
N ALA A 186 1.02 3.61 -18.08
CA ALA A 186 -0.18 3.17 -18.79
C ALA A 186 -0.04 1.78 -19.45
N GLU A 187 1.18 1.27 -19.62
CA GLU A 187 1.43 -0.01 -20.25
C GLU A 187 0.92 -1.16 -19.36
N GLY A 188 0.05 -2.01 -19.90
CA GLY A 188 -0.59 -3.10 -19.16
C GLY A 188 -1.60 -2.65 -18.10
N PHE A 189 -2.01 -1.36 -18.10
CA PHE A 189 -2.93 -0.82 -17.09
C PHE A 189 -4.33 -1.43 -17.19
N ILE A 190 -4.89 -1.57 -18.40
CA ILE A 190 -6.24 -2.12 -18.57
C ILE A 190 -6.33 -3.58 -18.08
N PRO A 191 -5.44 -4.51 -18.47
CA PRO A 191 -5.41 -5.85 -17.89
C PRO A 191 -5.21 -5.87 -16.37
N PHE A 192 -4.38 -4.97 -15.83
CA PHE A 192 -4.21 -4.82 -14.38
C PHE A 192 -5.50 -4.39 -13.69
N LEU A 193 -6.26 -3.47 -14.30
CA LEU A 193 -7.53 -2.99 -13.77
C LEU A 193 -8.60 -4.09 -13.78
N GLU A 194 -8.68 -4.89 -14.85
CA GLU A 194 -9.57 -6.05 -14.95
C GLU A 194 -9.24 -7.11 -13.87
N ASP A 195 -7.97 -7.42 -13.69
CA ASP A 195 -7.52 -8.31 -12.61
C ASP A 195 -7.87 -7.74 -11.23
N THR A 196 -7.77 -6.42 -11.04
CA THR A 196 -8.17 -5.76 -9.80
C THR A 196 -9.67 -5.90 -9.54
N PHE A 197 -10.50 -5.74 -10.56
CA PHE A 197 -11.95 -5.92 -10.43
C PHE A 197 -12.33 -7.37 -10.11
N THR A 198 -11.61 -8.33 -10.65
CA THR A 198 -11.79 -9.76 -10.31
C THR A 198 -11.57 -10.00 -8.81
N LYS A 199 -10.54 -9.41 -8.23
CA LYS A 199 -10.25 -9.50 -6.78
C LYS A 199 -11.29 -8.79 -5.91
N LEU A 200 -11.92 -7.73 -6.44
CA LEU A 200 -12.98 -6.94 -5.79
C LEU A 200 -14.39 -7.39 -6.20
N GLN A 201 -14.54 -8.63 -6.68
CA GLN A 201 -15.81 -9.16 -7.14
C GLN A 201 -16.95 -8.95 -6.14
N GLY A 202 -18.10 -8.52 -6.64
CA GLY A 202 -19.30 -8.25 -5.84
C GLY A 202 -19.31 -6.86 -5.19
N LYS A 203 -18.34 -5.98 -5.48
CA LYS A 203 -18.28 -4.61 -4.98
C LYS A 203 -18.30 -3.62 -6.15
N ASN A 204 -19.02 -2.51 -5.98
CA ASN A 204 -19.17 -1.50 -7.03
C ASN A 204 -18.10 -0.40 -6.88
N ILE A 205 -17.44 -0.07 -7.99
CA ILE A 205 -16.57 1.10 -8.05
C ILE A 205 -17.39 2.36 -8.28
N SER A 206 -17.17 3.40 -7.47
CA SER A 206 -17.79 4.71 -7.65
C SER A 206 -16.89 5.70 -8.35
N LEU A 207 -15.57 5.60 -8.15
CA LEU A 207 -14.61 6.54 -8.70
C LEU A 207 -13.23 5.90 -8.89
N LEU A 208 -12.61 6.14 -10.05
CA LEU A 208 -11.21 5.83 -10.33
C LEU A 208 -10.38 7.13 -10.38
N ARG A 209 -9.28 7.22 -9.61
CA ARG A 209 -8.36 8.36 -9.66
C ARG A 209 -6.97 7.93 -10.13
N LEU A 210 -6.46 8.63 -11.13
CA LEU A 210 -5.21 8.30 -11.79
C LEU A 210 -4.29 9.53 -11.88
N ASP A 211 -2.99 9.30 -11.85
CA ASP A 211 -2.02 10.35 -12.14
C ASP A 211 -1.86 10.59 -13.65
N SER A 212 -1.03 11.57 -14.01
CA SER A 212 -0.76 11.90 -15.41
C SER A 212 0.02 10.85 -16.19
N GLY A 213 0.54 9.83 -15.52
CA GLY A 213 1.20 8.68 -16.16
C GLY A 213 0.22 7.78 -16.91
N PHE A 214 -1.06 7.81 -16.52
CA PHE A 214 -2.15 7.06 -17.14
C PHE A 214 -2.98 7.88 -18.13
N PHE A 215 -2.57 9.12 -18.41
CA PHE A 215 -3.28 9.98 -19.32
C PHE A 215 -3.14 9.49 -20.77
N GLY A 216 -4.18 8.85 -21.30
CA GLY A 216 -4.16 8.29 -22.65
C GLY A 216 -5.55 7.94 -23.16
N LYS A 217 -5.72 8.00 -24.51
CA LYS A 217 -6.96 7.69 -25.22
C LYS A 217 -7.53 6.33 -24.82
N ASP A 218 -6.70 5.30 -24.86
CA ASP A 218 -7.14 3.92 -24.64
C ASP A 218 -7.71 3.72 -23.23
N VAL A 219 -7.14 4.39 -22.22
CA VAL A 219 -7.65 4.36 -20.84
C VAL A 219 -9.03 5.04 -20.78
N PHE A 220 -9.19 6.21 -21.39
CA PHE A 220 -10.47 6.91 -21.36
C PHE A 220 -11.56 6.16 -22.12
N ASP A 221 -11.25 5.64 -23.31
CA ASP A 221 -12.22 4.89 -24.11
C ASP A 221 -12.65 3.61 -23.36
N TYR A 222 -11.71 2.86 -22.78
CA TYR A 222 -12.03 1.69 -21.97
C TYR A 222 -12.97 2.03 -20.79
N LEU A 223 -12.74 3.14 -20.09
CA LEU A 223 -13.56 3.53 -18.93
C LEU A 223 -14.96 3.99 -19.32
N GLU A 224 -15.13 4.53 -20.54
CA GLU A 224 -16.37 5.11 -21.03
C GLU A 224 -17.22 4.17 -21.88
N GLU A 225 -16.60 3.16 -22.53
CA GLU A 225 -17.26 2.21 -23.44
C GLU A 225 -17.83 0.96 -22.75
N LYS A 226 -17.63 0.80 -21.44
CA LYS A 226 -18.24 -0.29 -20.67
C LYS A 226 -19.77 -0.15 -20.62
N GLU A 227 -20.47 -1.27 -20.46
CA GLU A 227 -21.93 -1.27 -20.21
C GLU A 227 -22.32 -0.38 -19.02
N LYS A 228 -21.48 -0.33 -18.00
CA LYS A 228 -21.53 0.64 -16.90
C LYS A 228 -20.25 1.45 -16.92
N PRO A 229 -20.28 2.67 -17.48
CA PRO A 229 -19.11 3.54 -17.50
C PRO A 229 -18.57 3.79 -16.09
N ILE A 230 -17.25 3.74 -15.96
CA ILE A 230 -16.57 4.02 -14.69
C ILE A 230 -16.34 5.52 -14.58
N ASN A 231 -16.78 6.13 -13.49
CA ASN A 231 -16.42 7.51 -13.17
C ASN A 231 -14.93 7.64 -12.90
N TYR A 232 -14.32 8.68 -13.44
CA TYR A 232 -12.88 8.86 -13.27
C TYR A 232 -12.47 10.33 -13.10
N ILE A 233 -11.31 10.53 -12.48
CA ILE A 233 -10.55 11.78 -12.48
C ILE A 233 -9.10 11.43 -12.80
N VAL A 234 -8.59 11.86 -13.95
CA VAL A 234 -7.22 11.61 -14.39
C VAL A 234 -6.47 12.93 -14.51
N ALA A 235 -5.33 13.06 -13.84
CA ALA A 235 -4.50 14.25 -14.00
C ALA A 235 -3.99 14.37 -15.42
N ALA A 236 -4.15 15.53 -16.02
CA ALA A 236 -3.73 15.79 -17.39
C ALA A 236 -2.19 15.86 -17.50
N ARG A 237 -1.66 15.33 -18.59
CA ARG A 237 -0.27 15.52 -18.98
C ARG A 237 -0.15 16.85 -19.71
N PHE A 238 0.75 17.71 -19.25
CA PHE A 238 0.88 19.08 -19.79
C PHE A 238 1.63 19.08 -21.12
N TYR A 239 1.03 18.43 -22.15
CA TYR A 239 1.47 18.57 -23.53
C TYR A 239 1.21 20.00 -24.03
N GLU A 240 1.93 20.39 -25.08
CA GLU A 240 1.82 21.72 -25.69
C GLU A 240 0.38 22.17 -25.97
N PRO A 241 -0.51 21.36 -26.60
CA PRO A 241 -1.89 21.77 -26.85
C PRO A 241 -2.66 22.09 -25.55
N ILE A 242 -2.45 21.33 -24.47
CA ILE A 242 -3.10 21.59 -23.17
C ILE A 242 -2.57 22.90 -22.58
N GLN A 243 -1.26 23.15 -22.63
CA GLN A 243 -0.67 24.38 -22.12
C GLN A 243 -1.21 25.60 -22.87
N ARG A 244 -1.35 25.54 -24.22
CA ARG A 244 -1.91 26.62 -25.04
C ARG A 244 -3.37 26.91 -24.70
N ILE A 245 -4.20 25.87 -24.51
CA ILE A 245 -5.61 26.04 -24.11
C ILE A 245 -5.70 26.68 -22.74
N ILE A 246 -4.88 26.26 -21.77
CA ILE A 246 -4.85 26.85 -20.43
C ILE A 246 -4.41 28.31 -20.47
N ALA A 247 -3.37 28.64 -21.24
CA ALA A 247 -2.87 29.99 -21.39
C ALA A 247 -3.87 30.93 -22.08
N GLY A 248 -4.61 30.43 -23.11
CA GLY A 248 -5.67 31.18 -23.78
C GLY A 248 -6.95 31.37 -22.97
N ASN A 249 -7.08 30.71 -21.82
CA ASN A 249 -8.29 30.78 -21.01
C ASN A 249 -8.38 32.11 -20.24
N GLN A 250 -9.47 32.84 -20.45
CA GLN A 250 -9.77 34.12 -19.80
C GLN A 250 -10.76 33.97 -18.62
N VAL A 251 -11.45 32.84 -18.52
CA VAL A 251 -12.53 32.63 -17.56
C VAL A 251 -12.03 31.84 -16.36
N TRP A 252 -11.93 32.52 -15.22
CA TRP A 252 -11.51 31.94 -13.98
C TRP A 252 -12.50 32.29 -12.85
N THR A 253 -12.86 31.31 -12.06
CA THR A 253 -13.70 31.48 -10.87
C THR A 253 -12.82 31.33 -9.64
N THR A 254 -12.85 32.30 -8.73
CA THR A 254 -12.15 32.22 -7.46
C THR A 254 -12.80 31.17 -6.57
N LEU A 255 -12.01 30.23 -6.10
CA LEU A 255 -12.45 29.16 -5.21
C LEU A 255 -12.04 29.45 -3.76
N ASP A 256 -10.85 30.01 -3.58
CA ASP A 256 -10.28 30.38 -2.28
C ASP A 256 -9.21 31.46 -2.53
N GLU A 257 -8.66 32.06 -1.48
CA GLU A 257 -7.58 33.04 -1.61
C GLU A 257 -6.40 32.43 -2.42
N GLY A 258 -6.06 33.08 -3.51
CA GLY A 258 -5.01 32.64 -4.43
C GLY A 258 -5.28 31.33 -5.18
N ILE A 259 -6.50 30.78 -5.13
CA ILE A 259 -6.90 29.57 -5.84
C ILE A 259 -8.05 29.89 -6.77
N GLU A 260 -7.84 29.66 -8.05
CA GLU A 260 -8.84 29.87 -9.09
C GLU A 260 -9.02 28.59 -9.90
N ILE A 261 -10.24 28.39 -10.38
CA ILE A 261 -10.66 27.20 -11.11
C ILE A 261 -11.36 27.58 -12.41
N SER A 262 -11.19 26.77 -13.41
CA SER A 262 -11.88 26.89 -14.69
C SER A 262 -12.29 25.54 -15.24
N GLU A 263 -13.33 25.55 -16.04
CA GLU A 263 -13.85 24.37 -16.72
C GLU A 263 -13.74 24.56 -18.22
N LEU A 264 -13.12 23.61 -18.91
CA LEU A 264 -12.83 23.64 -20.34
C LEU A 264 -13.24 22.31 -20.97
N GLN A 265 -13.42 22.33 -22.31
CA GLN A 265 -13.52 21.12 -23.11
C GLN A 265 -12.19 20.90 -23.83
N TYR A 266 -11.65 19.69 -23.71
CA TYR A 266 -10.41 19.31 -24.38
C TYR A 266 -10.61 18.09 -25.27
N LYS A 267 -10.17 18.20 -26.51
CA LYS A 267 -10.11 17.09 -27.47
C LYS A 267 -8.66 16.87 -27.89
N GLY A 268 -8.08 15.74 -27.45
CA GLY A 268 -6.76 15.29 -27.93
C GLY A 268 -6.81 14.93 -29.42
N GLN A 269 -5.68 15.01 -30.11
CA GLN A 269 -5.58 14.78 -31.56
C GLN A 269 -6.19 13.45 -32.02
N LEU A 270 -6.01 12.39 -31.24
CA LEU A 270 -6.50 11.04 -31.56
C LEU A 270 -7.84 10.70 -30.86
N TRP A 271 -8.45 11.64 -30.15
CA TRP A 271 -9.68 11.38 -29.40
C TRP A 271 -10.91 11.51 -30.30
N ASN A 272 -11.85 10.59 -30.17
CA ASN A 272 -13.09 10.61 -30.94
C ASN A 272 -14.03 11.75 -30.51
N LYS A 273 -14.01 12.13 -29.23
CA LYS A 273 -14.85 13.17 -28.64
C LYS A 273 -14.08 14.09 -27.70
N PRO A 274 -14.57 15.33 -27.47
CA PRO A 274 -14.04 16.16 -26.40
C PRO A 274 -14.40 15.59 -25.03
N ARG A 275 -13.57 15.88 -24.02
CA ARG A 275 -13.78 15.52 -22.62
C ARG A 275 -13.67 16.74 -21.73
N ARG A 276 -14.43 16.72 -20.65
CA ARG A 276 -14.43 17.77 -19.63
C ARG A 276 -13.06 17.85 -18.97
N MET A 277 -12.48 19.04 -18.93
CA MET A 277 -11.20 19.34 -18.31
C MET A 277 -11.38 20.41 -17.24
N ILE A 278 -11.05 20.08 -16.01
CA ILE A 278 -11.01 21.02 -14.89
C ILE A 278 -9.57 21.51 -14.73
N VAL A 279 -9.39 22.81 -14.72
CA VAL A 279 -8.09 23.44 -14.53
C VAL A 279 -8.10 24.27 -13.26
N VAL A 280 -7.07 24.10 -12.44
CA VAL A 280 -6.87 24.88 -11.22
C VAL A 280 -5.53 25.57 -11.31
N ARG A 281 -5.52 26.87 -11.02
CA ARG A 281 -4.28 27.63 -10.81
C ARG A 281 -4.20 28.13 -9.37
N GLN A 282 -3.00 28.03 -8.81
CA GLN A 282 -2.71 28.49 -7.46
C GLN A 282 -1.60 29.51 -7.52
N LYS A 283 -1.83 30.69 -6.93
CA LYS A 283 -0.82 31.72 -6.78
C LYS A 283 0.29 31.24 -5.86
N ILE A 284 1.55 31.41 -6.25
CA ILE A 284 2.71 30.98 -5.49
C ILE A 284 3.61 32.17 -5.20
N GLU A 285 3.89 32.42 -3.92
CA GLU A 285 4.82 33.49 -3.48
C GLU A 285 6.28 33.06 -3.63
N LYS A 286 6.57 31.77 -3.35
CA LYS A 286 7.89 31.16 -3.54
C LYS A 286 7.72 29.85 -4.32
N ARG A 287 8.55 29.69 -5.33
CA ARG A 287 8.57 28.46 -6.14
C ARG A 287 8.94 27.28 -5.23
N PRO A 288 8.05 26.29 -5.01
CA PRO A 288 8.42 25.10 -4.27
C PRO A 288 9.51 24.35 -5.04
N LYS A 289 10.49 23.77 -4.33
CA LYS A 289 11.55 22.91 -4.94
C LYS A 289 10.97 21.68 -5.67
N ALA A 290 9.80 21.22 -5.28
CA ALA A 290 9.06 20.22 -6.05
C ALA A 290 8.54 20.89 -7.31
N ALA A 291 8.94 20.38 -8.47
CA ALA A 291 8.50 20.82 -9.77
C ALA A 291 6.98 20.71 -9.87
N GLY A 292 6.28 21.75 -9.45
CA GLY A 292 4.88 21.95 -9.80
C GLY A 292 4.78 22.07 -11.31
N LYS A 293 3.65 21.69 -11.87
CA LYS A 293 3.41 21.81 -13.30
C LYS A 293 3.34 23.29 -13.65
N MET A 294 4.37 23.78 -14.26
CA MET A 294 4.38 25.11 -14.88
C MET A 294 4.00 25.01 -16.35
N LEU A 295 3.48 26.08 -16.90
CA LEU A 295 3.31 26.21 -18.34
C LEU A 295 4.68 26.51 -18.96
N LYS A 296 5.43 25.46 -19.27
CA LYS A 296 6.82 25.56 -19.77
C LYS A 296 6.97 26.35 -21.06
N LEU A 297 5.93 26.35 -21.89
CA LEU A 297 5.89 27.14 -23.14
C LEU A 297 5.89 28.66 -22.93
N PHE A 298 5.58 29.09 -21.69
CA PHE A 298 5.41 30.50 -21.32
C PHE A 298 6.33 30.84 -20.13
N GLU A 299 7.48 30.16 -20.03
CA GLU A 299 8.41 30.35 -18.90
C GLU A 299 8.95 31.77 -18.79
N ASP A 300 8.99 32.50 -19.91
CA ASP A 300 9.49 33.87 -19.96
C ASP A 300 8.44 34.95 -19.62
N GLU A 301 7.17 34.54 -19.47
CA GLU A 301 6.07 35.46 -19.15
C GLU A 301 5.82 35.45 -17.62
N ASP A 302 6.08 36.60 -16.97
CA ASP A 302 5.95 36.75 -15.49
C ASP A 302 4.56 36.39 -14.95
N TYR A 303 3.52 36.64 -15.76
CA TYR A 303 2.16 36.28 -15.37
C TYR A 303 1.99 34.80 -15.12
N TYR A 304 2.50 33.91 -15.98
CA TYR A 304 2.35 32.47 -15.82
C TYR A 304 3.29 31.90 -14.74
N ARG A 305 4.40 32.59 -14.45
CA ARG A 305 5.33 32.22 -13.38
C ARG A 305 4.74 32.33 -11.99
N GLN A 306 3.74 33.21 -11.81
CA GLN A 306 3.09 33.46 -10.52
C GLN A 306 2.15 32.33 -10.12
N TYR A 307 1.83 31.40 -11.04
CA TYR A 307 0.87 30.35 -10.79
C TYR A 307 1.45 28.94 -10.96
N ARG A 308 0.96 28.05 -10.12
CA ARG A 308 1.08 26.61 -10.28
C ARG A 308 -0.23 26.10 -10.87
N TYR A 309 -0.15 25.34 -11.96
CA TYR A 309 -1.31 24.79 -12.67
C TYR A 309 -1.46 23.29 -12.39
N SER A 310 -2.70 22.85 -12.31
CA SER A 310 -3.10 21.44 -12.37
C SER A 310 -4.34 21.31 -13.26
N ALA A 311 -4.43 20.24 -14.03
CA ALA A 311 -5.55 19.97 -14.90
C ALA A 311 -5.99 18.53 -14.78
N TYR A 312 -7.28 18.25 -14.89
CA TYR A 312 -7.89 16.95 -14.68
C TYR A 312 -8.93 16.69 -15.77
N ILE A 313 -8.88 15.51 -16.38
CA ILE A 313 -9.94 15.02 -17.28
C ILE A 313 -10.89 14.15 -16.48
N THR A 314 -12.18 14.34 -16.68
CA THR A 314 -13.22 13.63 -15.93
C THR A 314 -14.50 13.46 -16.76
N ASN A 315 -15.27 12.42 -16.47
CA ASN A 315 -16.64 12.23 -16.93
C ASN A 315 -17.69 12.56 -15.86
N LEU A 316 -17.26 12.99 -14.67
CA LEU A 316 -18.16 13.39 -13.60
C LEU A 316 -18.94 14.66 -13.95
N THR A 317 -20.19 14.74 -13.50
CA THR A 317 -21.07 15.92 -13.64
C THR A 317 -21.05 16.86 -12.43
N LEU A 318 -20.27 16.52 -11.40
CA LEU A 318 -20.11 17.32 -10.19
C LEU A 318 -19.51 18.70 -10.49
N SER A 319 -19.63 19.65 -9.55
CA SER A 319 -18.99 20.96 -9.70
C SER A 319 -17.47 20.81 -9.90
N ALA A 320 -16.86 21.74 -10.63
CA ALA A 320 -15.41 21.75 -10.85
C ALA A 320 -14.64 21.73 -9.51
N ALA A 321 -15.14 22.44 -8.51
CA ALA A 321 -14.56 22.48 -7.16
C ALA A 321 -14.59 21.11 -6.48
N ASP A 322 -15.70 20.37 -6.59
CA ASP A 322 -15.83 19.05 -5.97
C ASP A 322 -14.95 18.02 -6.67
N VAL A 323 -14.86 18.06 -8.00
CA VAL A 323 -13.92 17.22 -8.76
C VAL A 323 -12.48 17.46 -8.28
N TRP A 324 -12.08 18.70 -8.10
CA TRP A 324 -10.74 19.02 -7.58
C TRP A 324 -10.54 18.53 -6.15
N ARG A 325 -11.52 18.72 -5.26
CA ARG A 325 -11.46 18.22 -3.87
C ARG A 325 -11.34 16.69 -3.82
N LEU A 326 -12.15 16.00 -4.63
CA LEU A 326 -12.10 14.54 -4.73
C LEU A 326 -10.72 14.06 -5.21
N TYR A 327 -10.13 14.73 -6.20
CA TYR A 327 -8.80 14.36 -6.68
C TYR A 327 -7.71 14.58 -5.61
N ARG A 328 -7.82 15.61 -4.79
CA ARG A 328 -6.84 15.85 -3.71
C ARG A 328 -6.74 14.69 -2.73
N GLY A 329 -7.83 13.96 -2.51
CA GLY A 329 -7.83 12.75 -1.68
C GLY A 329 -6.87 11.66 -2.18
N ARG A 330 -6.43 11.70 -3.46
CA ARG A 330 -5.40 10.80 -4.00
C ARG A 330 -4.03 10.95 -3.31
N GLY A 331 -3.74 12.09 -2.67
CA GLY A 331 -2.52 12.28 -1.89
C GLY A 331 -2.32 11.24 -0.79
N ASP A 332 -3.39 10.62 -0.33
CA ASP A 332 -3.35 9.50 0.61
C ASP A 332 -2.64 8.26 0.00
N ALA A 333 -2.86 7.94 -1.27
CA ALA A 333 -2.19 6.82 -1.93
C ALA A 333 -0.66 7.01 -1.98
N GLU A 334 -0.20 8.23 -2.22
CA GLU A 334 1.25 8.56 -2.18
C GLU A 334 1.84 8.34 -0.79
N ASN A 335 1.13 8.72 0.28
CA ASN A 335 1.57 8.50 1.65
C ASN A 335 1.63 7.00 1.99
N ARG A 336 0.70 6.19 1.45
CA ARG A 336 0.70 4.72 1.62
C ARG A 336 1.87 4.08 0.90
N ILE A 337 2.18 4.51 -0.32
CA ILE A 337 3.36 4.02 -1.04
C ILE A 337 4.65 4.35 -0.27
N LYS A 338 4.73 5.53 0.35
CA LYS A 338 5.85 5.86 1.24
C LYS A 338 5.91 4.91 2.43
N GLU A 339 4.80 4.67 3.11
CA GLU A 339 4.72 3.73 4.23
C GLU A 339 5.12 2.31 3.80
N LEU A 340 4.61 1.82 2.64
CA LEU A 340 4.99 0.53 2.08
C LEU A 340 6.50 0.40 1.89
N LYS A 341 7.15 1.43 1.38
CA LYS A 341 8.61 1.44 1.18
C LYS A 341 9.37 1.47 2.50
N TYR A 342 9.01 2.34 3.42
CA TYR A 342 9.77 2.55 4.65
C TYR A 342 9.50 1.52 5.72
N ASP A 343 8.24 1.07 5.85
CA ASP A 343 7.80 0.25 6.98
C ASP A 343 7.56 -1.22 6.63
N PHE A 344 7.24 -1.52 5.35
CA PHE A 344 6.88 -2.87 4.91
C PHE A 344 7.92 -3.47 3.94
N GLY A 345 9.03 -2.79 3.69
CA GLY A 345 10.12 -3.31 2.86
C GLY A 345 9.79 -3.45 1.37
N PHE A 346 8.82 -2.69 0.87
CA PHE A 346 8.35 -2.76 -0.51
C PHE A 346 9.45 -2.54 -1.56
N ASP A 347 10.45 -1.75 -1.26
CA ASP A 347 11.61 -1.52 -2.14
C ASP A 347 12.80 -2.44 -1.85
N SER A 348 12.80 -3.15 -0.73
CA SER A 348 13.97 -3.81 -0.14
C SER A 348 13.87 -5.33 -0.09
N PHE A 349 12.68 -5.94 -0.08
CA PHE A 349 12.50 -7.36 -0.28
C PHE A 349 12.66 -7.70 -1.77
N ASN A 350 13.88 -7.92 -2.20
CA ASN A 350 14.19 -8.24 -3.58
C ASN A 350 15.05 -9.50 -3.69
N MET A 351 14.90 -10.20 -4.80
CA MET A 351 15.59 -11.44 -5.11
C MET A 351 16.16 -11.37 -6.53
N GLN A 352 16.99 -12.35 -6.90
CA GLN A 352 17.45 -12.51 -8.27
C GLN A 352 16.28 -12.82 -9.22
N SER A 353 15.38 -13.71 -8.80
CA SER A 353 14.16 -14.07 -9.54
C SER A 353 13.14 -12.95 -9.54
N PHE A 354 12.56 -12.64 -10.70
CA PHE A 354 11.47 -11.69 -10.87
C PHE A 354 10.21 -12.13 -10.09
N PHE A 355 9.74 -13.35 -10.35
CA PHE A 355 8.53 -13.87 -9.70
C PHE A 355 8.71 -14.13 -8.21
N GLY A 356 9.94 -14.49 -7.79
CA GLY A 356 10.26 -14.59 -6.36
C GLY A 356 10.24 -13.23 -5.66
N THR A 357 10.68 -12.17 -6.33
CA THR A 357 10.55 -10.78 -5.83
C THR A 357 9.08 -10.39 -5.72
N GLU A 358 8.29 -10.66 -6.76
CA GLU A 358 6.85 -10.37 -6.77
C GLU A 358 6.11 -11.11 -5.65
N ALA A 359 6.41 -12.40 -5.42
CA ALA A 359 5.87 -13.17 -4.30
C ALA A 359 6.15 -12.51 -2.94
N ALA A 360 7.40 -12.12 -2.68
CA ALA A 360 7.76 -11.44 -1.44
C ALA A 360 6.98 -10.12 -1.28
N LEU A 361 6.76 -9.39 -2.36
CA LEU A 361 5.96 -8.15 -2.35
C LEU A 361 4.47 -8.42 -2.12
N ILE A 362 3.90 -9.48 -2.68
CA ILE A 362 2.50 -9.88 -2.42
C ILE A 362 2.29 -10.11 -0.92
N PHE A 363 3.21 -10.83 -0.26
CA PHE A 363 3.11 -11.05 1.17
C PHE A 363 3.42 -9.80 2.01
N ALA A 364 4.29 -8.91 1.54
CA ALA A 364 4.47 -7.60 2.18
C ALA A 364 3.20 -6.73 2.10
N MET A 365 2.47 -6.79 0.97
CA MET A 365 1.16 -6.14 0.83
C MET A 365 0.10 -6.80 1.72
N LEU A 366 0.14 -8.14 1.85
CA LEU A 366 -0.73 -8.85 2.80
C LEU A 366 -0.48 -8.38 4.24
N ALA A 367 0.81 -8.21 4.63
CA ALA A 367 1.16 -7.65 5.94
C ALA A 367 0.62 -6.23 6.12
N TYR A 368 0.65 -5.40 5.06
CA TYR A 368 0.08 -4.06 5.07
C TYR A 368 -1.45 -4.11 5.24
N ASN A 369 -2.15 -4.93 4.46
CA ASN A 369 -3.60 -5.05 4.52
C ASN A 369 -4.08 -5.53 5.89
N LEU A 370 -3.43 -6.54 6.46
CA LEU A 370 -3.73 -7.00 7.83
C LEU A 370 -3.47 -5.90 8.88
N MET A 371 -2.40 -5.12 8.72
CA MET A 371 -2.13 -3.96 9.58
C MET A 371 -3.17 -2.85 9.40
N ALA A 372 -3.67 -2.63 8.19
CA ALA A 372 -4.75 -1.66 7.95
C ALA A 372 -6.05 -2.09 8.64
N LEU A 373 -6.38 -3.39 8.62
CA LEU A 373 -7.52 -3.94 9.36
C LEU A 373 -7.32 -3.79 10.87
N PHE A 374 -6.12 -4.09 11.38
CA PHE A 374 -5.79 -3.90 12.79
C PHE A 374 -6.03 -2.46 13.25
N ARG A 375 -5.55 -1.49 12.46
CA ARG A 375 -5.71 -0.06 12.77
C ARG A 375 -7.17 0.38 12.83
N GLN A 376 -7.97 -0.08 11.88
CA GLN A 376 -9.34 0.39 11.69
C GLN A 376 -10.33 -0.28 12.64
N PHE A 377 -10.13 -1.54 12.95
CA PHE A 377 -11.12 -2.32 13.68
C PHE A 377 -10.70 -2.70 15.10
N LEU A 378 -9.41 -2.97 15.32
CA LEU A 378 -8.94 -3.38 16.65
C LEU A 378 -8.40 -2.21 17.46
N LEU A 379 -7.60 -1.34 16.84
CA LEU A 379 -7.01 -0.20 17.54
C LEU A 379 -8.04 0.90 17.83
N ASN A 380 -9.14 0.94 17.07
CA ASN A 380 -10.23 1.93 17.17
C ASN A 380 -9.72 3.38 17.30
N SER A 381 -8.72 3.74 16.50
CA SER A 381 -8.10 5.05 16.54
C SER A 381 -8.61 5.94 15.40
N LYS A 382 -9.05 7.16 15.74
CA LYS A 382 -9.42 8.19 14.75
C LYS A 382 -8.25 8.61 13.87
N VAL A 383 -7.01 8.45 14.36
CA VAL A 383 -5.78 8.81 13.64
C VAL A 383 -5.14 7.57 13.07
N GLN A 384 -4.89 7.55 11.77
CA GLN A 384 -4.13 6.48 11.13
C GLN A 384 -2.65 6.68 11.42
N HIS A 385 -2.12 5.88 12.34
CA HIS A 385 -0.69 5.81 12.60
C HIS A 385 0.02 4.92 11.56
N THR A 386 1.25 5.30 11.16
CA THR A 386 2.13 4.42 10.39
C THR A 386 2.56 3.20 11.21
N LEU A 387 3.03 2.14 10.56
CA LEU A 387 3.52 0.96 11.28
C LEU A 387 4.70 1.29 12.20
N SER A 388 5.62 2.18 11.77
CA SER A 388 6.70 2.66 12.64
C SER A 388 6.17 3.31 13.92
N THR A 389 5.15 4.15 13.82
CA THR A 389 4.51 4.73 15.01
C THR A 389 3.85 3.67 15.90
N LEU A 390 3.19 2.68 15.31
CA LEU A 390 2.54 1.60 16.07
C LEU A 390 3.54 0.70 16.78
N ARG A 391 4.73 0.48 16.19
CA ARG A 391 5.80 -0.25 16.87
C ARG A 391 6.10 0.37 18.23
N TYR A 392 6.29 1.67 18.29
CA TYR A 392 6.57 2.37 19.56
C TYR A 392 5.36 2.47 20.48
N LYS A 393 4.18 2.72 19.94
CA LYS A 393 2.98 2.96 20.75
C LYS A 393 2.31 1.68 21.25
N THR A 394 2.38 0.58 20.48
CA THR A 394 1.55 -0.60 20.73
C THR A 394 2.35 -1.88 20.85
N PHE A 395 3.37 -2.09 20.03
CA PHE A 395 4.02 -3.40 19.91
C PHE A 395 5.31 -3.53 20.71
N ALA A 396 6.13 -2.46 20.78
CA ALA A 396 7.38 -2.48 21.53
C ALA A 396 7.12 -2.35 23.03
N ILE A 397 6.76 -3.47 23.63
CA ILE A 397 6.53 -3.64 25.07
C ILE A 397 7.41 -4.78 25.57
N GLY A 398 8.32 -4.49 26.48
CA GLY A 398 9.15 -5.52 27.12
C GLY A 398 8.27 -6.59 27.79
N ALA A 399 8.51 -7.85 27.48
CA ALA A 399 7.71 -8.94 28.02
C ALA A 399 8.51 -10.23 28.18
N TYR A 400 8.04 -11.10 29.04
CA TYR A 400 8.58 -12.45 29.22
C TYR A 400 7.51 -13.43 29.72
N PHE A 401 7.70 -14.71 29.46
CA PHE A 401 6.83 -15.74 29.99
C PHE A 401 7.29 -16.22 31.39
N HIS A 402 6.34 -16.21 32.32
CA HIS A 402 6.50 -16.80 33.61
C HIS A 402 5.69 -18.11 33.68
N LYS A 403 6.33 -19.22 34.08
CA LYS A 403 5.68 -20.52 34.19
C LYS A 403 5.39 -20.84 35.68
N THR A 404 4.13 -21.12 36.00
CA THR A 404 3.69 -21.55 37.29
C THR A 404 2.75 -22.75 37.11
N ASN A 405 3.05 -23.89 37.74
CA ASN A 405 2.18 -25.06 37.68
C ASN A 405 1.65 -25.43 36.29
N ASN A 406 2.54 -25.57 35.31
CA ASN A 406 2.22 -25.82 33.88
C ASN A 406 1.42 -24.72 33.14
N LYS A 407 1.12 -23.59 33.77
CA LYS A 407 0.49 -22.43 33.12
C LYS A 407 1.53 -21.39 32.76
N TYR A 408 1.51 -20.93 31.53
CA TYR A 408 2.33 -19.81 31.09
C TYR A 408 1.54 -18.49 31.21
N THR A 409 2.18 -17.50 31.84
CA THR A 409 1.65 -16.14 31.94
C THR A 409 2.62 -15.19 31.26
N LEU A 410 2.16 -14.43 30.28
CA LEU A 410 2.95 -13.34 29.66
C LEU A 410 2.94 -12.14 30.61
N LYS A 411 4.11 -11.77 31.13
CA LYS A 411 4.33 -10.59 31.96
C LYS A 411 4.77 -9.44 31.08
N LEU A 412 4.05 -8.32 31.15
CA LEU A 412 4.28 -7.12 30.35
C LEU A 412 4.89 -6.01 31.22
N SER A 413 5.97 -5.39 30.74
CA SER A 413 6.59 -4.23 31.39
C SER A 413 5.87 -2.96 30.98
N LEU A 414 4.79 -2.63 31.67
CA LEU A 414 3.98 -1.43 31.46
C LEU A 414 3.85 -0.61 32.75
N ASN A 415 4.00 0.70 32.63
CA ASN A 415 3.65 1.60 33.73
C ASN A 415 2.13 1.59 33.97
N MET A 416 1.69 2.03 35.15
CA MET A 416 0.27 1.92 35.57
C MET A 416 -0.69 2.58 34.59
N LYS A 417 -0.38 3.78 34.08
CA LYS A 417 -1.24 4.52 33.15
C LYS A 417 -1.44 3.77 31.81
N ARG A 418 -0.44 3.01 31.38
CA ARG A 418 -0.54 2.22 30.14
C ARG A 418 -1.23 0.87 30.32
N ARG A 419 -1.37 0.36 31.56
CA ARG A 419 -2.08 -0.91 31.82
C ARG A 419 -3.56 -0.79 31.50
N GLU A 420 -4.23 0.26 31.97
CA GLU A 420 -5.65 0.52 31.66
C GLU A 420 -5.89 0.62 30.14
N TRP A 421 -5.02 1.34 29.44
CA TRP A 421 -5.10 1.40 27.98
C TRP A 421 -4.93 0.03 27.32
N PHE A 422 -3.98 -0.78 27.78
CA PHE A 422 -3.70 -2.11 27.24
C PHE A 422 -4.90 -3.05 27.48
N GLU A 423 -5.43 -3.06 28.69
CA GLU A 423 -6.62 -3.86 29.06
C GLU A 423 -7.85 -3.43 28.26
N GLY A 424 -8.08 -2.12 28.10
CA GLY A 424 -9.15 -1.59 27.27
C GLY A 424 -9.04 -2.06 25.83
N LEU A 425 -7.83 -1.97 25.23
CA LEU A 425 -7.59 -2.46 23.87
C LEU A 425 -7.77 -3.97 23.75
N TRP A 426 -7.29 -4.75 24.74
CA TRP A 426 -7.44 -6.20 24.78
C TRP A 426 -8.91 -6.61 24.83
N ASN A 427 -9.70 -5.98 25.67
CA ASN A 427 -11.13 -6.23 25.82
C ASN A 427 -11.90 -5.83 24.55
N HIS A 428 -11.60 -4.65 23.98
CA HIS A 428 -12.17 -4.23 22.70
C HIS A 428 -11.86 -5.22 21.58
N SER A 429 -10.60 -5.61 21.44
CA SER A 429 -10.18 -6.60 20.46
C SER A 429 -10.91 -7.93 20.59
N ASN A 430 -11.25 -8.37 21.82
CA ASN A 430 -12.06 -9.56 22.07
C ASN A 430 -13.49 -9.46 21.54
N GLN A 431 -14.07 -8.26 21.48
CA GLN A 431 -15.45 -8.01 21.08
C GLN A 431 -15.64 -7.84 19.59
N VAL A 432 -14.58 -7.51 18.84
CA VAL A 432 -14.64 -7.34 17.39
C VAL A 432 -14.92 -8.66 16.69
N ASN A 433 -15.93 -8.67 15.81
CA ASN A 433 -16.37 -9.83 15.04
C ASN A 433 -16.24 -9.62 13.53
N LEU A 434 -16.16 -10.72 12.78
CA LEU A 434 -16.24 -10.72 11.32
C LEU A 434 -17.70 -10.78 10.83
N PRO A 435 -18.03 -10.25 9.63
CA PRO A 435 -17.16 -9.40 8.81
C PRO A 435 -16.96 -8.02 9.44
N PHE A 436 -15.80 -7.43 9.20
CA PHE A 436 -15.52 -6.07 9.67
C PHE A 436 -16.47 -5.07 9.00
N LYS A 437 -17.22 -4.32 9.79
CA LYS A 437 -18.13 -3.28 9.30
C LYS A 437 -17.52 -1.92 9.56
N PHE A 438 -17.42 -1.11 8.48
CA PHE A 438 -17.14 0.31 8.67
C PHE A 438 -18.38 0.97 9.26
N SER A 439 -18.26 1.64 10.40
CA SER A 439 -19.28 2.59 10.82
C SER A 439 -19.28 3.71 9.77
N ASN A 440 -20.38 3.89 9.08
CA ASN A 440 -20.57 5.03 8.19
C ASN A 440 -20.23 6.30 8.98
N ALA A 441 -19.16 7.01 8.53
CA ALA A 441 -18.80 8.31 9.05
C ALA A 441 -19.74 9.36 8.48
#